data_0b74a13af5cf94921b263b4ed4855e08
#
_entry.id   0b74a13af5cf94921b263b4ed4855e08
#
_cell.length_a   1.000
_cell.length_b   1.000
_cell.length_c   1.000
_cell.angle_alpha   90.00
_cell.angle_beta   90.00
_cell.angle_gamma   90.00
#
_symmetry.space_group_name_H-M   'P 1'
#
loop_
_entity.id
_entity.type
_entity.pdbx_description
1 polymer ?
#
loop_
_entity_poly.entity_id
_entity_poly.type
_entity_poly.pdbx_seq_one_letter_code
_entity_poly.pdbx_strand_id
1 'polypeptide(L)'
;MKFWKIIVVLTLLLAGCGGPQADPDTQSQRTPQTSATTAAEKVETTSGPSGLRTLVIDASGGKEVQVRVEVADDPAEQAKGLMYRTTLGKNRGMLFVYPEERELSLWMKNTLIPLSIAFIDSKRRIIDIQDMKPLDDEPPSYVSAEPAQYALEVNQGFFEKRGVKVGDRVDLPE
;
A
#
# COMPACT_ATOMS: atom_id res chain seq x y z
N MET A 1 -44.03 20.33 -3.80
CA MET A 1 -44.18 21.79 -3.69
C MET A 1 -43.77 22.21 -2.28
N LYS A 2 -42.60 22.81 -2.13
CA LYS A 2 -42.32 23.93 -1.19
C LYS A 2 -40.87 24.33 -1.40
N PHE A 3 -40.71 25.42 -2.13
CA PHE A 3 -39.52 26.22 -2.27
C PHE A 3 -39.20 26.90 -0.93
N TRP A 4 -37.92 26.95 -0.53
CA TRP A 4 -37.46 27.98 0.38
C TRP A 4 -36.25 28.70 -0.17
N LYS A 5 -36.46 29.97 -0.37
CA LYS A 5 -35.56 30.96 -0.95
C LYS A 5 -34.55 31.46 0.08
N ILE A 6 -33.30 31.58 -0.38
CA ILE A 6 -32.36 32.72 -0.34
C ILE A 6 -32.53 33.72 0.81
N ILE A 7 -31.46 33.92 1.60
CA ILE A 7 -31.09 35.27 2.08
C ILE A 7 -29.58 35.40 1.93
N VAL A 8 -29.19 36.32 1.03
CA VAL A 8 -27.86 36.92 0.87
C VAL A 8 -27.82 38.06 1.88
N VAL A 9 -26.79 38.12 2.71
CA VAL A 9 -26.43 39.37 3.42
C VAL A 9 -25.00 39.68 3.10
N LEU A 10 -24.87 40.68 2.25
CA LEU A 10 -23.68 41.43 1.90
C LEU A 10 -23.44 42.49 2.98
N THR A 11 -22.27 42.50 3.61
CA THR A 11 -21.81 43.69 4.34
C THR A 11 -20.38 44.01 3.99
N LEU A 12 -20.25 45.18 3.46
CA LEU A 12 -19.07 45.90 2.96
C LEU A 12 -18.55 46.85 4.05
N LEU A 13 -17.29 47.33 3.86
CA LEU A 13 -16.63 48.50 4.45
C LEU A 13 -15.75 48.23 5.69
N LEU A 14 -14.54 48.84 5.89
CA LEU A 14 -13.74 49.92 5.31
C LEU A 14 -12.27 49.77 5.75
N ALA A 15 -11.35 50.01 4.92
CA ALA A 15 -10.22 50.90 4.83
C ALA A 15 -9.53 51.38 6.14
N GLY A 16 -8.21 51.29 6.15
CA GLY A 16 -7.33 51.98 7.10
C GLY A 16 -5.87 51.95 6.60
N CYS A 17 -5.43 53.06 6.00
CA CYS A 17 -4.09 53.40 5.56
C CYS A 17 -3.12 53.61 6.73
N GLY A 18 -1.83 53.41 6.52
CA GLY A 18 -0.74 53.94 7.34
C GLY A 18 0.63 53.32 7.07
N GLY A 19 1.41 53.82 6.10
CA GLY A 19 2.86 53.75 6.15
C GLY A 19 3.41 55.04 6.85
N PRO A 20 4.70 55.35 6.96
CA PRO A 20 5.80 55.02 6.04
C PRO A 20 7.17 54.71 6.70
N GLN A 21 8.12 54.25 5.87
CA GLN A 21 9.57 54.54 5.68
C GLN A 21 10.52 54.74 6.86
N ALA A 22 11.66 54.06 6.80
CA ALA A 22 13.01 54.61 6.49
C ALA A 22 14.10 53.54 6.65
N ASP A 23 14.92 53.41 5.59
CA ASP A 23 16.29 52.88 5.56
C ASP A 23 17.27 53.91 6.22
N PRO A 24 18.63 53.75 6.25
CA PRO A 24 19.49 52.69 5.70
C PRO A 24 20.76 52.37 6.58
N ASP A 25 21.60 51.48 6.04
CA ASP A 25 23.05 51.31 6.20
C ASP A 25 23.64 50.75 7.50
N THR A 26 24.33 49.63 7.34
CA THR A 26 25.81 49.57 7.52
C THR A 26 26.34 48.20 7.07
N GLN A 27 27.26 48.30 6.10
CA GLN A 27 28.16 47.25 5.64
C GLN A 27 28.98 46.66 6.77
N SER A 28 29.20 45.34 6.75
CA SER A 28 30.55 44.84 6.97
C SER A 28 30.71 43.43 6.39
N GLN A 29 31.57 43.37 5.41
CA GLN A 29 32.13 42.16 4.80
C GLN A 29 32.85 41.31 5.85
N ARG A 30 32.68 39.98 5.77
CA ARG A 30 33.75 39.00 5.91
C ARG A 30 33.26 37.62 5.44
N THR A 31 33.69 37.25 4.27
CA THR A 31 33.92 35.84 3.95
C THR A 31 35.17 35.37 4.67
N PRO A 32 35.25 34.11 5.10
CA PRO A 32 36.01 33.18 4.29
C PRO A 32 35.30 31.84 4.06
N GLN A 33 35.60 31.31 2.90
CA GLN A 33 35.41 29.93 2.49
C GLN A 33 35.92 28.96 3.56
N THR A 34 35.25 27.82 3.68
CA THR A 34 35.93 26.52 3.56
C THR A 34 34.95 25.38 3.81
N SER A 35 35.03 24.42 2.91
CA SER A 35 34.69 23.01 3.04
C SER A 35 33.25 22.62 2.80
N ALA A 36 32.99 22.32 1.54
CA ALA A 36 32.05 21.30 1.13
C ALA A 36 32.31 20.00 1.89
N THR A 37 31.41 19.66 2.80
CA THR A 37 31.22 18.28 3.19
C THR A 37 29.90 17.87 2.60
N THR A 38 29.99 17.15 1.49
CA THR A 38 28.91 16.36 0.93
C THR A 38 28.48 15.34 1.98
N ALA A 39 27.56 15.74 2.84
CA ALA A 39 26.74 14.77 3.55
C ALA A 39 25.78 14.20 2.51
N ALA A 40 26.17 13.07 1.94
CA ALA A 40 25.23 12.21 1.27
C ALA A 40 24.14 11.91 2.31
N GLU A 41 23.01 12.54 2.12
CA GLU A 41 21.77 12.20 2.80
C GLU A 41 21.49 10.75 2.47
N LYS A 42 21.90 9.89 3.39
CA LYS A 42 21.53 8.49 3.39
C LYS A 42 20.02 8.48 3.51
N VAL A 43 19.35 8.37 2.36
CA VAL A 43 17.97 7.94 2.31
C VAL A 43 17.92 6.64 3.10
N GLU A 44 17.50 6.70 4.33
CA GLU A 44 17.12 5.53 5.08
C GLU A 44 15.93 4.93 4.32
N THR A 45 16.28 4.00 3.47
CA THR A 45 15.35 3.01 2.98
C THR A 45 14.85 2.31 4.24
N THR A 46 13.69 2.72 4.72
CA THR A 46 12.97 2.01 5.77
C THR A 46 12.82 0.59 5.25
N SER A 47 13.66 -0.29 5.78
CA SER A 47 13.58 -1.72 5.52
C SER A 47 12.19 -2.15 5.94
N GLY A 48 11.36 -2.45 4.97
CA GLY A 48 10.21 -3.31 5.22
C GLY A 48 10.71 -4.65 5.76
N PRO A 49 9.81 -5.51 6.24
CA PRO A 49 10.13 -6.69 7.03
C PRO A 49 11.29 -7.49 6.46
N SER A 50 12.11 -7.98 7.34
CA SER A 50 13.42 -8.59 7.12
C SER A 50 13.39 -9.68 6.08
N GLY A 51 13.78 -9.33 4.85
CA GLY A 51 14.11 -10.26 3.78
C GLY A 51 12.88 -10.89 3.08
N LEU A 52 13.04 -11.10 1.78
CA LEU A 52 12.06 -11.86 0.99
C LEU A 52 12.15 -13.34 1.36
N ARG A 53 11.01 -13.94 1.67
CA ARG A 53 10.86 -15.38 1.88
C ARG A 53 10.28 -16.04 0.63
N THR A 54 10.48 -17.35 0.50
CA THR A 54 9.91 -18.11 -0.62
C THR A 54 8.67 -18.85 -0.14
N LEU A 55 7.56 -18.62 -0.83
CA LEU A 55 6.32 -19.34 -0.72
C LEU A 55 6.17 -20.22 -1.96
N VAL A 56 5.67 -21.44 -1.81
CA VAL A 56 5.44 -22.38 -2.91
C VAL A 56 3.95 -22.70 -2.99
N ILE A 57 3.40 -22.65 -4.20
CA ILE A 57 2.03 -23.10 -4.48
C ILE A 57 2.09 -24.37 -5.31
N ASP A 58 1.52 -25.45 -4.80
CA ASP A 58 1.32 -26.71 -5.51
C ASP A 58 0.11 -26.54 -6.44
N ALA A 59 0.36 -26.03 -7.63
CA ALA A 59 -0.70 -25.83 -8.61
C ALA A 59 -1.22 -27.16 -9.16
N SER A 60 -2.52 -27.18 -9.45
CA SER A 60 -3.19 -28.33 -10.07
C SER A 60 -2.41 -28.80 -11.31
N GLY A 61 -2.13 -30.11 -11.38
CA GLY A 61 -1.32 -30.71 -12.44
C GLY A 61 0.14 -30.98 -12.06
N GLY A 62 0.53 -30.83 -10.79
CA GLY A 62 1.87 -31.18 -10.27
C GLY A 62 2.92 -30.14 -10.57
N LYS A 63 2.53 -28.90 -10.82
CA LYS A 63 3.43 -27.77 -11.06
C LYS A 63 3.62 -26.95 -9.80
N GLU A 64 4.85 -26.78 -9.36
CA GLU A 64 5.20 -25.84 -8.30
C GLU A 64 5.35 -24.42 -8.86
N VAL A 65 4.74 -23.46 -8.16
CA VAL A 65 4.83 -22.02 -8.46
C VAL A 65 5.44 -21.30 -7.27
N GLN A 66 6.66 -20.78 -7.45
CA GLN A 66 7.37 -20.05 -6.41
C GLN A 66 7.08 -18.56 -6.46
N VAL A 67 6.84 -17.98 -5.29
CA VAL A 67 6.64 -16.54 -5.07
C VAL A 67 7.60 -16.06 -3.99
N ARG A 68 8.32 -14.97 -4.27
CA ARG A 68 9.15 -14.28 -3.29
C ARG A 68 8.30 -13.26 -2.58
N VAL A 69 7.98 -13.48 -1.31
CA VAL A 69 7.05 -12.66 -0.55
C VAL A 69 7.73 -11.87 0.57
N GLU A 70 7.25 -10.65 0.76
CA GLU A 70 7.35 -9.97 2.05
C GLU A 70 6.25 -10.51 2.94
N VAL A 71 6.51 -10.66 4.23
CA VAL A 71 5.52 -11.16 5.19
C VAL A 71 5.02 -9.96 6.01
N ALA A 72 3.71 -9.81 6.09
CA ALA A 72 3.03 -8.82 6.94
C ALA A 72 2.30 -9.59 8.05
N ASP A 73 2.92 -9.72 9.21
CA ASP A 73 2.41 -10.47 10.36
C ASP A 73 2.10 -9.59 11.58
N ASP A 74 2.35 -8.27 11.47
CA ASP A 74 1.93 -7.28 12.45
C ASP A 74 0.87 -6.30 11.90
N PRO A 75 0.09 -5.64 12.79
CA PRO A 75 -0.99 -4.75 12.36
C PRO A 75 -0.53 -3.55 11.52
N ALA A 76 0.67 -3.03 11.74
CA ALA A 76 1.18 -1.86 11.00
C ALA A 76 1.60 -2.26 9.58
N GLU A 77 2.24 -3.40 9.43
CA GLU A 77 2.61 -3.98 8.14
C GLU A 77 1.37 -4.36 7.33
N GLN A 78 0.38 -4.99 7.98
CA GLN A 78 -0.91 -5.32 7.36
C GLN A 78 -1.67 -4.08 6.91
N ALA A 79 -1.70 -3.02 7.73
CA ALA A 79 -2.35 -1.77 7.36
C ALA A 79 -1.65 -1.06 6.19
N LYS A 80 -0.33 -1.16 6.09
CA LYS A 80 0.47 -0.57 5.01
C LYS A 80 0.37 -1.38 3.71
N GLY A 81 0.50 -2.70 3.79
CA GLY A 81 0.49 -3.58 2.63
C GLY A 81 1.42 -3.10 1.50
N LEU A 82 0.93 -3.13 0.28
CA LEU A 82 1.65 -2.69 -0.94
C LEU A 82 1.36 -1.21 -1.32
N MET A 83 0.86 -0.39 -0.38
CA MET A 83 0.60 1.02 -0.62
C MET A 83 1.83 1.76 -1.16
N TYR A 84 1.59 2.75 -2.03
CA TYR A 84 2.58 3.65 -2.64
C TYR A 84 3.60 2.97 -3.55
N ARG A 85 3.47 1.67 -3.80
CA ARG A 85 4.35 0.99 -4.76
C ARG A 85 3.92 1.28 -6.19
N THR A 86 4.90 1.61 -7.01
CA THR A 86 4.71 1.83 -8.46
C THR A 86 5.00 0.59 -9.27
N THR A 87 5.68 -0.39 -8.70
CA THR A 87 6.01 -1.66 -9.35
C THR A 87 6.10 -2.79 -8.32
N LEU A 88 5.80 -4.01 -8.77
CA LEU A 88 6.05 -5.25 -8.06
C LEU A 88 6.76 -6.22 -9.00
N GLY A 89 7.85 -6.85 -8.57
CA GLY A 89 8.60 -7.80 -9.41
C GLY A 89 7.72 -8.97 -9.87
N LYS A 90 8.02 -9.56 -11.02
CA LYS A 90 7.17 -10.59 -11.68
C LYS A 90 6.78 -11.78 -10.79
N ASN A 91 7.66 -12.19 -9.88
CA ASN A 91 7.45 -13.33 -8.98
C ASN A 91 7.52 -12.84 -7.52
N ARG A 92 7.09 -11.61 -7.27
CA ARG A 92 7.04 -11.03 -5.94
C ARG A 92 5.60 -10.85 -5.49
N GLY A 93 5.41 -10.84 -4.17
CA GLY A 93 4.13 -10.60 -3.53
C GLY A 93 4.30 -10.19 -2.09
N MET A 94 3.16 -10.06 -1.41
CA MET A 94 3.09 -9.88 0.03
C MET A 94 2.14 -10.94 0.61
N LEU A 95 2.60 -11.60 1.65
CA LEU A 95 1.83 -12.58 2.41
C LEU A 95 1.38 -11.92 3.71
N PHE A 96 0.09 -11.77 3.87
CA PHE A 96 -0.54 -11.34 5.11
C PHE A 96 -0.82 -12.57 5.97
N VAL A 97 -0.41 -12.53 7.23
CA VAL A 97 -0.55 -13.63 8.19
C VAL A 97 -1.38 -13.16 9.38
N TYR A 98 -2.51 -13.80 9.61
CA TYR A 98 -3.37 -13.48 10.74
C TYR A 98 -3.27 -14.59 11.81
N PRO A 99 -3.44 -14.24 13.10
CA PRO A 99 -3.30 -15.22 14.19
C PRO A 99 -4.34 -16.34 14.14
N GLU A 100 -5.51 -16.07 13.57
CA GLU A 100 -6.63 -17.01 13.48
C GLU A 100 -7.44 -16.81 12.19
N GLU A 101 -8.19 -17.85 11.80
CA GLU A 101 -9.13 -17.75 10.69
C GLU A 101 -10.27 -16.79 11.01
N ARG A 102 -10.58 -15.94 10.04
CA ARG A 102 -11.72 -15.02 10.08
C ARG A 102 -12.10 -14.59 8.68
N GLU A 103 -13.22 -13.97 8.49
CA GLU A 103 -13.50 -13.21 7.27
C GLU A 103 -12.45 -12.10 7.13
N LEU A 104 -11.68 -12.16 6.05
CA LEU A 104 -10.68 -11.15 5.73
C LEU A 104 -11.27 -10.15 4.75
N SER A 105 -11.01 -8.88 4.99
CA SER A 105 -11.41 -7.77 4.12
C SER A 105 -10.19 -6.89 3.87
N LEU A 106 -9.78 -6.82 2.60
CA LEU A 106 -8.64 -6.02 2.17
C LEU A 106 -9.12 -4.95 1.18
N TRP A 107 -8.43 -3.83 1.15
CA TRP A 107 -8.73 -2.68 0.30
C TRP A 107 -7.51 -2.31 -0.55
N MET A 108 -7.74 -1.50 -1.58
CA MET A 108 -6.68 -1.01 -2.46
C MET A 108 -6.35 0.47 -2.22
N LYS A 109 -6.63 0.98 -1.01
CA LYS A 109 -6.31 2.35 -0.64
C LYS A 109 -4.83 2.63 -0.84
N ASN A 110 -4.50 3.73 -1.53
CA ASN A 110 -3.13 4.13 -1.85
C ASN A 110 -2.29 3.08 -2.59
N THR A 111 -2.89 2.00 -3.11
CA THR A 111 -2.20 0.98 -3.89
C THR A 111 -2.30 1.32 -5.37
N LEU A 112 -1.16 1.67 -5.98
CA LEU A 112 -1.10 2.24 -7.33
C LEU A 112 -1.03 1.19 -8.44
N ILE A 113 -0.77 -0.05 -8.10
CA ILE A 113 -0.58 -1.16 -9.04
C ILE A 113 -1.76 -2.12 -8.99
N PRO A 114 -2.18 -2.69 -10.13
CA PRO A 114 -3.21 -3.72 -10.15
C PRO A 114 -2.67 -5.03 -9.56
N LEU A 115 -3.45 -5.66 -8.70
CA LEU A 115 -3.07 -6.87 -7.98
C LEU A 115 -4.10 -7.98 -8.18
N SER A 116 -3.69 -9.23 -7.90
CA SER A 116 -4.59 -10.33 -7.61
C SER A 116 -4.32 -10.79 -6.18
N ILE A 117 -5.38 -11.14 -5.45
CA ILE A 117 -5.32 -11.68 -4.10
C ILE A 117 -5.82 -13.12 -4.08
N ALA A 118 -5.10 -14.00 -3.36
CA ALA A 118 -5.59 -15.32 -3.00
C ALA A 118 -5.80 -15.38 -1.49
N PHE A 119 -7.00 -15.72 -1.06
CA PHE A 119 -7.32 -16.00 0.33
C PHE A 119 -7.06 -17.48 0.62
N ILE A 120 -6.45 -17.76 1.77
CA ILE A 120 -5.92 -19.08 2.10
C ILE A 120 -6.39 -19.43 3.52
N ASP A 121 -6.94 -20.63 3.68
CA ASP A 121 -7.43 -21.15 4.95
C ASP A 121 -6.28 -21.58 5.89
N SER A 122 -6.60 -21.97 7.13
CA SER A 122 -5.64 -22.49 8.11
C SER A 122 -5.03 -23.84 7.70
N LYS A 123 -5.67 -24.56 6.77
CA LYS A 123 -5.16 -25.82 6.20
C LYS A 123 -4.27 -25.57 4.99
N ARG A 124 -3.94 -24.27 4.71
CA ARG A 124 -3.10 -23.83 3.61
C ARG A 124 -3.66 -24.12 2.21
N ARG A 125 -5.01 -24.08 2.07
CA ARG A 125 -5.66 -24.18 0.77
C ARG A 125 -6.16 -22.82 0.32
N ILE A 126 -5.99 -22.53 -0.96
CA ILE A 126 -6.60 -21.36 -1.58
C ILE A 126 -8.11 -21.57 -1.62
N ILE A 127 -8.86 -20.68 -0.97
CA ILE A 127 -10.32 -20.74 -0.90
C ILE A 127 -10.99 -19.74 -1.82
N ASP A 128 -10.27 -18.68 -2.21
CA ASP A 128 -10.79 -17.65 -3.09
C ASP A 128 -9.65 -16.92 -3.81
N ILE A 129 -9.91 -16.45 -5.04
CA ILE A 129 -8.98 -15.62 -5.83
C ILE A 129 -9.75 -14.48 -6.46
N GLN A 130 -9.31 -13.24 -6.24
CA GLN A 130 -9.94 -12.04 -6.79
C GLN A 130 -8.89 -11.13 -7.46
N ASP A 131 -9.31 -10.44 -8.53
CA ASP A 131 -8.52 -9.35 -9.12
C ASP A 131 -8.92 -8.02 -8.50
N MET A 132 -7.92 -7.20 -8.12
CA MET A 132 -8.10 -5.96 -7.42
C MET A 132 -7.66 -4.77 -8.28
N LYS A 133 -8.47 -3.73 -8.31
CA LYS A 133 -8.20 -2.51 -9.09
C LYS A 133 -7.38 -1.52 -8.28
N PRO A 134 -6.43 -0.81 -8.91
CA PRO A 134 -5.69 0.25 -8.24
C PRO A 134 -6.62 1.31 -7.63
N LEU A 135 -6.26 1.79 -6.43
CA LEU A 135 -6.95 2.88 -5.73
C LEU A 135 -8.44 2.61 -5.41
N ASP A 136 -8.86 1.36 -5.45
CA ASP A 136 -10.23 0.95 -5.11
C ASP A 136 -10.33 0.85 -3.58
N ASP A 137 -10.78 1.92 -2.95
CA ASP A 137 -10.90 2.06 -1.50
C ASP A 137 -12.34 2.26 -1.03
N GLU A 138 -13.31 2.24 -1.95
CA GLU A 138 -14.72 2.29 -1.63
C GLU A 138 -15.27 0.90 -1.23
N PRO A 139 -16.16 0.83 -0.23
CA PRO A 139 -16.84 -0.44 0.08
C PRO A 139 -17.77 -0.89 -1.06
N PRO A 140 -17.92 -2.20 -1.28
CA PRO A 140 -17.32 -3.28 -0.49
C PRO A 140 -15.85 -3.50 -0.85
N SER A 141 -15.02 -3.69 0.18
CA SER A 141 -13.63 -4.14 0.01
C SER A 141 -13.59 -5.56 -0.58
N TYR A 142 -12.41 -6.05 -0.90
CA TYR A 142 -12.18 -7.42 -1.35
C TYR A 142 -12.28 -8.36 -0.14
N VAL A 143 -13.41 -9.06 -0.03
CA VAL A 143 -13.76 -9.90 1.12
C VAL A 143 -13.57 -11.37 0.74
N SER A 144 -12.96 -12.16 1.64
CA SER A 144 -12.81 -13.60 1.44
C SER A 144 -14.15 -14.31 1.42
N ALA A 145 -14.34 -15.26 0.49
CA ALA A 145 -15.58 -16.03 0.34
C ALA A 145 -15.91 -16.90 1.57
N GLU A 146 -14.88 -17.33 2.31
CA GLU A 146 -14.95 -18.11 3.53
C GLU A 146 -13.89 -17.58 4.53
N PRO A 147 -13.91 -17.99 5.82
CA PRO A 147 -12.86 -17.64 6.76
C PRO A 147 -11.48 -18.04 6.25
N ALA A 148 -10.54 -17.10 6.30
CA ALA A 148 -9.17 -17.26 5.85
C ALA A 148 -8.20 -16.86 6.97
N GLN A 149 -7.02 -17.46 7.00
CA GLN A 149 -5.94 -17.10 7.92
C GLN A 149 -4.81 -16.36 7.21
N TYR A 150 -4.72 -16.49 5.90
CA TYR A 150 -3.67 -15.84 5.11
C TYR A 150 -4.28 -15.19 3.87
N ALA A 151 -3.60 -14.15 3.36
CA ALA A 151 -3.89 -13.58 2.07
C ALA A 151 -2.56 -13.36 1.31
N LEU A 152 -2.52 -13.71 0.04
CA LEU A 152 -1.36 -13.53 -0.81
C LEU A 152 -1.69 -12.54 -1.94
N GLU A 153 -1.06 -11.37 -1.90
CA GLU A 153 -1.14 -10.37 -2.97
C GLU A 153 0.03 -10.50 -3.94
N VAL A 154 -0.27 -10.50 -5.22
CA VAL A 154 0.68 -10.59 -6.32
C VAL A 154 0.25 -9.68 -7.48
N ASN A 155 1.10 -9.54 -8.50
CA ASN A 155 0.69 -8.82 -9.72
C ASN A 155 -0.58 -9.42 -10.33
N GLN A 156 -1.46 -8.57 -10.85
CA GLN A 156 -2.73 -8.98 -11.46
C GLN A 156 -2.53 -10.03 -12.56
N GLY A 157 -3.38 -11.05 -12.54
CA GLY A 157 -3.35 -12.17 -13.46
C GLY A 157 -2.21 -13.18 -13.20
N PHE A 158 -1.49 -13.07 -12.08
CA PHE A 158 -0.41 -14.00 -11.74
C PHE A 158 -0.91 -15.43 -11.60
N PHE A 159 -2.01 -15.64 -10.88
CA PHE A 159 -2.56 -16.96 -10.61
C PHE A 159 -3.03 -17.64 -11.89
N GLU A 160 -3.81 -16.95 -12.72
CA GLU A 160 -4.30 -17.46 -14.00
C GLU A 160 -3.14 -17.87 -14.93
N LYS A 161 -2.15 -16.98 -15.13
CA LYS A 161 -0.98 -17.24 -16.00
C LYS A 161 -0.13 -18.42 -15.52
N ARG A 162 -0.21 -18.79 -14.26
CA ARG A 162 0.54 -19.89 -13.67
C ARG A 162 -0.28 -21.17 -13.51
N GLY A 163 -1.60 -21.09 -13.78
CA GLY A 163 -2.53 -22.20 -13.63
C GLY A 163 -2.91 -22.51 -12.19
N VAL A 164 -2.68 -21.53 -11.29
CA VAL A 164 -3.10 -21.62 -9.88
C VAL A 164 -4.59 -21.40 -9.76
N LYS A 165 -5.26 -22.22 -8.93
CA LYS A 165 -6.72 -22.23 -8.77
C LYS A 165 -7.13 -22.35 -7.32
N VAL A 166 -8.39 -22.07 -7.05
CA VAL A 166 -9.03 -22.43 -5.79
C VAL A 166 -8.92 -23.93 -5.57
N GLY A 167 -8.57 -24.33 -4.35
CA GLY A 167 -8.28 -25.70 -3.94
C GLY A 167 -6.80 -26.08 -3.96
N ASP A 168 -5.94 -25.33 -4.64
CA ASP A 168 -4.50 -25.56 -4.65
C ASP A 168 -3.90 -25.32 -3.26
N ARG A 169 -2.82 -26.04 -2.95
CA ARG A 169 -2.14 -25.96 -1.66
C ARG A 169 -1.01 -24.95 -1.69
N VAL A 170 -0.79 -24.30 -0.55
CA VAL A 170 0.28 -23.31 -0.37
C VAL A 170 1.22 -23.78 0.75
N ASP A 171 2.49 -23.92 0.44
CA ASP A 171 3.54 -24.10 1.44
C ASP A 171 4.09 -22.73 1.82
N LEU A 172 3.78 -22.36 3.07
CA LEU A 172 4.15 -21.06 3.63
C LEU A 172 5.64 -21.01 3.94
N PRO A 173 6.27 -19.83 3.85
CA PRO A 173 7.67 -19.68 4.24
C PRO A 173 7.86 -19.91 5.75
N GLU A 174 8.98 -20.52 6.09
CA GLU A 174 9.43 -20.66 7.47
C GLU A 174 9.88 -19.33 8.07
#